data_eeebb7f3ed42d146ebf7b3e4537ff8f1
#
_entry.id   eeebb7f3ed42d146ebf7b3e4537ff8f1
#
_cell.length_a   1.000
_cell.length_b   1.000
_cell.length_c   1.000
_cell.angle_alpha   90.00
_cell.angle_beta   90.00
_cell.angle_gamma   90.00
#
_symmetry.space_group_name_H-M   'P 1'
#
loop_
_entity.id
_entity.type
_entity.pdbx_description
1 polymer ?
#
loop_
_entity_poly.entity_id
_entity_poly.type
_entity_poly.pdbx_seq_one_letter_code
_entity_poly.pdbx_strand_id
1 'polypeptide(L)'
;MNDNQIKTLLQNSKTIAIIGVSSEKKGENPKNLKRKPANVVMKYMQDFGYKVYPINPFAVGETINGEEVQASLESISDNIDIVDVFRPSKETPSIAKETANKKSNILWLQYGIKNDEAEKIAQEANIKYISNRCIKQEYQRLFLKYNPVFPVLKN
;
A
#
# COMPACT_ATOMS: atom_id res chain seq x y z
N MET A 1 16.18 -0.80 6.23
CA MET A 1 15.76 0.54 6.67
C MET A 1 15.40 0.54 8.13
N ASN A 2 15.85 1.55 8.85
CA ASN A 2 15.53 1.66 10.27
C ASN A 2 14.21 2.41 10.47
N ASP A 3 13.72 2.43 11.71
CA ASP A 3 12.44 3.02 12.06
C ASP A 3 12.37 4.51 11.74
N ASN A 4 13.42 5.26 11.98
CA ASN A 4 13.44 6.68 11.69
C ASN A 4 13.32 6.95 10.20
N GLN A 5 13.96 6.14 9.38
CA GLN A 5 13.88 6.27 7.93
C GLN A 5 12.47 5.98 7.43
N ILE A 6 11.86 4.90 7.94
CA ILE A 6 10.47 4.56 7.55
C ILE A 6 9.50 5.65 8.00
N LYS A 7 9.66 6.13 9.22
CA LYS A 7 8.81 7.18 9.74
C LYS A 7 8.90 8.45 8.88
N THR A 8 10.11 8.83 8.50
CA THR A 8 10.34 10.01 7.65
C THR A 8 9.69 9.83 6.28
N LEU A 9 9.81 8.65 5.69
CA LEU A 9 9.17 8.37 4.40
C LEU A 9 7.66 8.50 4.50
N LEU A 10 7.07 7.96 5.56
CA LEU A 10 5.63 8.03 5.77
C LEU A 10 5.16 9.46 6.01
N GLN A 11 5.94 10.25 6.75
CA GLN A 11 5.61 11.65 7.01
C GLN A 11 5.66 12.51 5.75
N ASN A 12 6.60 12.22 4.87
CA ASN A 12 6.82 13.02 3.66
C ASN A 12 5.97 12.56 2.49
N SER A 13 5.28 11.44 2.59
CA SER A 13 4.44 10.91 1.52
C SER A 13 3.01 11.41 1.67
N LYS A 14 2.35 11.66 0.54
CA LYS A 14 0.96 12.13 0.51
C LYS A 14 0.05 11.20 -0.27
N THR A 15 0.59 10.52 -1.26
CA THR A 15 -0.20 9.69 -2.17
C THR A 15 0.27 8.25 -2.12
N ILE A 16 -0.69 7.33 -2.07
CA ILE A 16 -0.44 5.89 -2.06
C ILE A 16 -1.28 5.27 -3.16
N ALA A 17 -0.68 4.43 -3.99
CA ALA A 17 -1.43 3.57 -4.89
C ALA A 17 -1.38 2.16 -4.31
N ILE A 18 -2.53 1.55 -4.08
CA ILE A 18 -2.60 0.19 -3.55
C ILE A 18 -2.95 -0.75 -4.70
N ILE A 19 -2.05 -1.69 -4.99
CA ILE A 19 -2.24 -2.68 -6.04
C ILE A 19 -2.76 -3.96 -5.41
N GLY A 20 -3.95 -4.39 -5.85
CA GLY A 20 -4.55 -5.62 -5.38
C GLY A 20 -5.75 -5.42 -4.47
N VAL A 21 -6.41 -4.27 -4.57
CA VAL A 21 -7.70 -4.09 -3.88
C VAL A 21 -8.70 -5.07 -4.44
N SER A 22 -9.66 -5.47 -3.62
CA SER A 22 -10.70 -6.40 -4.02
C SER A 22 -11.97 -5.67 -4.40
N SER A 23 -12.65 -6.19 -5.43
CA SER A 23 -13.97 -5.70 -5.79
C SER A 23 -14.92 -5.83 -4.61
N GLU A 24 -15.79 -4.86 -4.46
CA GLU A 24 -16.85 -4.87 -3.44
C GLU A 24 -18.23 -5.04 -4.03
N LYS A 25 -18.31 -5.50 -5.28
CA LYS A 25 -19.58 -5.71 -5.94
C LYS A 25 -20.42 -6.76 -5.20
N LYS A 26 -21.75 -6.54 -5.22
CA LYS A 26 -22.71 -7.55 -4.82
C LYS A 26 -22.57 -8.75 -5.75
N GLY A 27 -22.84 -9.92 -5.23
CA GLY A 27 -22.77 -11.16 -6.00
C GLY A 27 -21.53 -11.96 -5.72
N GLU A 28 -20.55 -11.40 -5.03
CA GLU A 28 -19.52 -12.21 -4.43
C GLU A 28 -20.17 -13.12 -3.40
N ASN A 29 -19.68 -14.35 -3.32
CA ASN A 29 -20.24 -15.35 -2.42
C ASN A 29 -20.26 -14.80 -0.99
N PRO A 30 -21.44 -14.58 -0.38
CA PRO A 30 -21.51 -14.03 0.97
C PRO A 30 -20.91 -14.94 2.03
N LYS A 31 -20.71 -16.23 1.71
CA LYS A 31 -20.00 -17.15 2.59
C LYS A 31 -18.50 -16.88 2.56
N ASN A 32 -18.04 -16.12 1.60
CA ASN A 32 -16.66 -15.77 1.46
C ASN A 32 -16.41 -14.42 2.15
N LEU A 33 -16.70 -14.39 3.44
CA LEU A 33 -16.46 -13.23 4.28
C LEU A 33 -14.98 -13.04 4.52
N LYS A 34 -14.18 -13.34 3.50
CA LYS A 34 -12.74 -13.12 3.62
C LYS A 34 -12.51 -11.65 3.81
N ARG A 35 -11.62 -11.36 4.72
CA ARG A 35 -11.08 -10.03 4.84
C ARG A 35 -10.55 -9.60 3.49
N LYS A 36 -10.71 -8.32 3.21
CA LYS A 36 -10.12 -7.68 2.06
C LYS A 36 -8.99 -6.81 2.60
N PRO A 37 -7.80 -7.39 2.84
CA PRO A 37 -6.75 -6.67 3.56
C PRO A 37 -6.33 -5.37 2.88
N ALA A 38 -6.26 -5.36 1.55
CA ALA A 38 -5.91 -4.15 0.83
C ALA A 38 -6.97 -3.06 1.05
N ASN A 39 -8.26 -3.44 1.06
CA ASN A 39 -9.34 -2.48 1.25
C ASN A 39 -9.35 -1.92 2.67
N VAL A 40 -9.04 -2.76 3.65
CA VAL A 40 -8.91 -2.34 5.05
C VAL A 40 -7.75 -1.36 5.23
N VAL A 41 -6.61 -1.68 4.66
CA VAL A 41 -5.42 -0.82 4.72
C VAL A 41 -5.70 0.51 4.02
N MET A 42 -6.37 0.46 2.86
CA MET A 42 -6.77 1.67 2.15
C MET A 42 -7.55 2.62 3.04
N LYS A 43 -8.61 2.12 3.68
CA LYS A 43 -9.46 2.92 4.54
C LYS A 43 -8.66 3.51 5.70
N TYR A 44 -7.81 2.70 6.30
CA TYR A 44 -6.98 3.15 7.42
C TYR A 44 -6.06 4.30 7.00
N MET A 45 -5.37 4.16 5.88
CA MET A 45 -4.44 5.20 5.43
C MET A 45 -5.19 6.47 5.01
N GLN A 46 -6.37 6.33 4.42
CA GLN A 46 -7.23 7.49 4.13
C GLN A 46 -7.60 8.24 5.41
N ASP A 47 -7.94 7.52 6.46
CA ASP A 47 -8.32 8.12 7.74
C ASP A 47 -7.18 8.94 8.36
N PHE A 48 -5.94 8.61 8.00
CA PHE A 48 -4.78 9.36 8.47
C PHE A 48 -4.26 10.37 7.45
N GLY A 49 -5.08 10.68 6.45
CA GLY A 49 -4.83 11.85 5.60
C GLY A 49 -4.16 11.57 4.26
N TYR A 50 -3.92 10.31 3.92
CA TYR A 50 -3.32 9.98 2.62
C TYR A 50 -4.40 9.98 1.53
N LYS A 51 -4.02 10.44 0.34
CA LYS A 51 -4.82 10.21 -0.86
C LYS A 51 -4.45 8.82 -1.37
N VAL A 52 -5.43 7.91 -1.43
CA VAL A 52 -5.17 6.52 -1.78
C VAL A 52 -5.90 6.17 -3.07
N TYR A 53 -5.17 5.65 -4.04
CA TYR A 53 -5.69 5.22 -5.33
C TYR A 53 -5.78 3.69 -5.36
N PRO A 54 -6.99 3.11 -5.45
CA PRO A 54 -7.12 1.66 -5.54
C PRO A 54 -6.88 1.18 -6.97
N ILE A 55 -6.06 0.15 -7.13
CA ILE A 55 -5.76 -0.41 -8.45
C ILE A 55 -6.22 -1.86 -8.51
N ASN A 56 -7.04 -2.16 -9.51
CA ASN A 56 -7.46 -3.51 -9.87
C ASN A 56 -7.99 -3.48 -11.30
N PRO A 57 -7.29 -4.08 -12.28
CA PRO A 57 -7.72 -4.03 -13.66
C PRO A 57 -9.07 -4.71 -13.92
N PHE A 58 -9.51 -5.58 -13.01
CA PHE A 58 -10.78 -6.30 -13.15
C PHE A 58 -11.94 -5.60 -12.46
N ALA A 59 -11.71 -4.49 -11.80
CA ALA A 59 -12.72 -3.75 -11.05
C ALA A 59 -12.82 -2.28 -11.45
N VAL A 60 -12.29 -1.94 -12.62
CA VAL A 60 -12.29 -0.57 -13.14
C VAL A 60 -13.73 -0.06 -13.24
N GLY A 61 -13.93 1.17 -12.77
CA GLY A 61 -15.24 1.79 -12.76
C GLY A 61 -16.00 1.62 -11.45
N GLU A 62 -15.56 0.72 -10.57
CA GLU A 62 -16.11 0.67 -9.22
C GLU A 62 -15.54 1.84 -8.40
N THR A 63 -16.28 2.20 -7.38
CA THR A 63 -15.84 3.17 -6.39
C THR A 63 -15.64 2.42 -5.07
N ILE A 64 -14.45 2.54 -4.50
CA ILE A 64 -14.12 1.92 -3.22
C ILE A 64 -13.67 3.04 -2.27
N ASN A 65 -14.35 3.16 -1.14
CA ASN A 65 -14.05 4.19 -0.13
C ASN A 65 -13.94 5.59 -0.76
N GLY A 66 -14.84 5.90 -1.70
CA GLY A 66 -14.89 7.20 -2.35
C GLY A 66 -13.92 7.41 -3.49
N GLU A 67 -13.10 6.42 -3.83
CA GLU A 67 -12.12 6.54 -4.91
C GLU A 67 -12.45 5.59 -6.05
N GLU A 68 -12.31 6.09 -7.26
CA GLU A 68 -12.51 5.27 -8.46
C GLU A 68 -11.36 4.29 -8.63
N VAL A 69 -11.69 3.03 -8.90
CA VAL A 69 -10.69 2.00 -9.11
C VAL A 69 -10.00 2.22 -10.45
N GLN A 70 -8.67 2.23 -10.43
CA GLN A 70 -7.83 2.45 -11.60
C GLN A 70 -7.34 1.12 -12.16
N ALA A 71 -7.07 1.10 -13.47
CA ALA A 71 -6.58 -0.11 -14.14
C ALA A 71 -5.11 -0.37 -13.80
N SER A 72 -4.32 0.69 -13.66
CA SER A 72 -2.86 0.57 -13.51
C SER A 72 -2.29 1.85 -12.91
N LEU A 73 -1.01 1.81 -12.52
CA LEU A 73 -0.30 3.02 -12.11
C LEU A 73 -0.29 4.06 -13.22
N GLU A 74 -0.10 3.62 -14.45
CA GLU A 74 0.00 4.51 -15.59
C GLU A 74 -1.28 5.32 -15.82
N SER A 75 -2.43 4.76 -15.47
CA SER A 75 -3.72 5.45 -15.66
C SER A 75 -3.94 6.58 -14.66
N ILE A 76 -3.12 6.69 -13.62
CA ILE A 76 -3.23 7.73 -12.61
C ILE A 76 -2.39 8.93 -13.05
N SER A 77 -3.02 10.11 -13.20
CA SER A 77 -2.30 11.30 -13.64
C SER A 77 -1.45 11.93 -12.54
N ASP A 78 -1.84 11.76 -11.28
CA ASP A 78 -1.12 12.35 -10.14
C ASP A 78 0.18 11.60 -9.87
N ASN A 79 1.12 12.31 -9.24
CA ASN A 79 2.33 11.67 -8.73
C ASN A 79 1.95 10.72 -7.59
N ILE A 80 2.62 9.57 -7.55
CA ILE A 80 2.40 8.57 -6.50
C ILE A 80 3.69 8.45 -5.70
N ASP A 81 3.59 8.71 -4.41
CA ASP A 81 4.74 8.60 -3.50
C ASP A 81 5.03 7.15 -3.15
N ILE A 82 4.01 6.39 -2.79
CA ILE A 82 4.15 5.02 -2.33
C ILE A 82 3.30 4.10 -3.20
N VAL A 83 3.93 3.05 -3.73
CA VAL A 83 3.21 1.95 -4.38
C VAL A 83 3.18 0.80 -3.39
N ASP A 84 1.99 0.51 -2.85
CA ASP A 84 1.77 -0.50 -1.81
C ASP A 84 1.15 -1.74 -2.44
N VAL A 85 1.82 -2.88 -2.31
CA VAL A 85 1.54 -4.05 -3.13
C VAL A 85 0.97 -5.21 -2.31
N PHE A 86 -0.22 -5.66 -2.73
CA PHE A 86 -0.94 -6.83 -2.19
C PHE A 86 -1.06 -7.90 -3.27
N ARG A 87 0.03 -8.17 -3.99
CA ARG A 87 0.04 -9.19 -5.03
C ARG A 87 1.10 -10.24 -4.70
N PRO A 88 0.95 -11.47 -5.21
CA PRO A 88 1.96 -12.51 -4.97
C PRO A 88 3.38 -12.07 -5.31
N SER A 89 4.35 -12.56 -4.55
CA SER A 89 5.75 -12.16 -4.71
C SER A 89 6.25 -12.29 -6.15
N LYS A 90 5.80 -13.31 -6.88
CA LYS A 90 6.23 -13.55 -8.25
C LYS A 90 5.81 -12.47 -9.24
N GLU A 91 4.80 -11.66 -8.89
CA GLU A 91 4.33 -10.56 -9.76
C GLU A 91 5.09 -9.26 -9.50
N THR A 92 5.85 -9.20 -8.41
CA THR A 92 6.44 -7.93 -7.97
C THR A 92 7.58 -7.41 -8.83
N PRO A 93 8.36 -8.23 -9.57
CA PRO A 93 9.33 -7.64 -10.51
C PRO A 93 8.66 -6.77 -11.58
N SER A 94 7.55 -7.23 -12.15
CA SER A 94 6.78 -6.44 -13.12
C SER A 94 6.25 -5.16 -12.49
N ILE A 95 5.74 -5.26 -11.28
CA ILE A 95 5.22 -4.11 -10.54
C ILE A 95 6.35 -3.12 -10.21
N ALA A 96 7.54 -3.62 -9.89
CA ALA A 96 8.70 -2.75 -9.65
C ALA A 96 9.04 -1.94 -10.91
N LYS A 97 8.94 -2.55 -12.08
CA LYS A 97 9.17 -1.83 -13.35
C LYS A 97 8.11 -0.75 -13.56
N GLU A 98 6.85 -1.05 -13.28
CA GLU A 98 5.78 -0.06 -13.38
C GLU A 98 5.99 1.09 -12.40
N THR A 99 6.44 0.77 -11.21
CA THR A 99 6.75 1.76 -10.17
C THR A 99 7.88 2.68 -10.64
N ALA A 100 8.90 2.10 -11.26
CA ALA A 100 10.00 2.87 -11.83
C ALA A 100 9.53 3.78 -12.96
N ASN A 101 8.68 3.27 -13.86
CA ASN A 101 8.13 4.06 -14.96
C ASN A 101 7.25 5.20 -14.43
N LYS A 102 6.55 4.99 -13.34
CA LYS A 102 5.72 6.01 -12.69
C LYS A 102 6.56 7.04 -11.96
N LYS A 103 7.84 6.74 -11.73
CA LYS A 103 8.76 7.58 -10.96
C LYS A 103 8.28 7.81 -9.54
N SER A 104 7.70 6.77 -8.95
CA SER A 104 7.30 6.79 -7.56
C SER A 104 8.53 6.70 -6.65
N ASN A 105 8.40 7.12 -5.41
CA ASN A 105 9.53 7.18 -4.50
C ASN A 105 9.78 5.88 -3.75
N ILE A 106 8.70 5.13 -3.49
CA ILE A 106 8.76 3.97 -2.60
C ILE A 106 7.97 2.82 -3.20
N LEU A 107 8.59 1.63 -3.24
CA LEU A 107 7.92 0.36 -3.52
C LEU A 107 7.77 -0.36 -2.20
N TRP A 108 6.53 -0.58 -1.78
CA TRP A 108 6.21 -1.19 -0.49
C TRP A 108 5.50 -2.52 -0.72
N LEU A 109 6.14 -3.60 -0.32
CA LEU A 109 5.55 -4.94 -0.40
C LEU A 109 5.02 -5.34 0.96
N GLN A 110 3.76 -5.69 1.01
CA GLN A 110 3.05 -6.01 2.25
C GLN A 110 3.62 -7.24 2.95
N TYR A 111 3.18 -7.46 4.18
CA TYR A 111 3.61 -8.59 4.98
C TYR A 111 3.46 -9.89 4.20
N GLY A 112 4.51 -10.71 4.20
CA GLY A 112 4.55 -11.97 3.47
C GLY A 112 4.99 -11.85 2.01
N ILE A 113 5.24 -10.63 1.53
CA ILE A 113 5.61 -10.39 0.13
C ILE A 113 7.01 -9.81 0.08
N LYS A 114 7.89 -10.49 -0.63
CA LYS A 114 9.25 -9.99 -0.88
C LYS A 114 9.80 -10.66 -2.15
N ASN A 115 10.76 -10.01 -2.80
CA ASN A 115 11.30 -10.51 -4.05
C ASN A 115 12.64 -9.82 -4.34
N ASP A 116 13.69 -10.63 -4.52
CA ASP A 116 15.03 -10.07 -4.72
C ASP A 116 15.17 -9.35 -6.05
N GLU A 117 14.51 -9.84 -7.09
CA GLU A 117 14.54 -9.18 -8.40
C GLU A 117 13.82 -7.83 -8.34
N ALA A 118 12.67 -7.77 -7.67
CA ALA A 118 11.95 -6.52 -7.48
C ALA A 118 12.79 -5.51 -6.71
N GLU A 119 13.51 -5.97 -5.69
CA GLU A 119 14.41 -5.12 -4.92
C GLU A 119 15.51 -4.55 -5.81
N LYS A 120 16.11 -5.39 -6.64
CA LYS A 120 17.17 -4.97 -7.55
C LYS A 120 16.66 -3.92 -8.53
N ILE A 121 15.48 -4.14 -9.11
CA ILE A 121 14.86 -3.19 -10.03
C ILE A 121 14.64 -1.85 -9.34
N ALA A 122 14.12 -1.88 -8.11
CA ALA A 122 13.89 -0.66 -7.34
C ALA A 122 15.20 0.07 -7.06
N GLN A 123 16.24 -0.66 -6.64
CA GLN A 123 17.54 -0.07 -6.34
C GLN A 123 18.15 0.59 -7.57
N GLU A 124 18.09 -0.07 -8.72
CA GLU A 124 18.63 0.47 -9.96
C GLU A 124 17.87 1.72 -10.43
N ALA A 125 16.61 1.86 -10.03
CA ALA A 125 15.79 3.03 -10.35
C ALA A 125 15.80 4.10 -9.25
N ASN A 126 16.61 3.92 -8.21
CA ASN A 126 16.70 4.81 -7.04
C ASN A 126 15.36 4.93 -6.30
N ILE A 127 14.62 3.83 -6.24
CA ILE A 127 13.36 3.75 -5.52
C ILE A 127 13.63 3.05 -4.19
N LYS A 128 13.11 3.60 -3.10
CA LYS A 128 13.21 2.96 -1.79
C LYS A 128 12.38 1.69 -1.80
N TYR A 129 12.93 0.62 -1.25
CA TYR A 129 12.27 -0.68 -1.23
C TYR A 129 12.03 -1.12 0.21
N ILE A 130 10.78 -1.38 0.53
CA ILE A 130 10.36 -1.93 1.82
C ILE A 130 9.56 -3.19 1.52
N SER A 131 9.86 -4.29 2.20
CA SER A 131 9.17 -5.55 1.94
C SER A 131 8.80 -6.26 3.22
N ASN A 132 7.82 -7.14 3.11
CA ASN A 132 7.39 -8.01 4.22
C ASN A 132 6.95 -7.19 5.44
N ARG A 133 6.25 -6.07 5.20
CA ARG A 133 5.74 -5.23 6.27
C ARG A 133 4.36 -4.70 5.90
N CYS A 134 3.44 -4.67 6.86
CA CYS A 134 2.13 -4.05 6.65
C CYS A 134 2.23 -2.55 6.92
N ILE A 135 1.93 -1.74 5.91
CA ILE A 135 2.04 -0.27 6.03
C ILE A 135 1.16 0.28 7.16
N LYS A 136 -0.03 -0.30 7.35
CA LYS A 136 -0.92 0.08 8.44
C LYS A 136 -0.28 -0.18 9.80
N GLN A 137 0.29 -1.36 9.97
CA GLN A 137 0.94 -1.74 11.24
C GLN A 137 2.17 -0.87 11.50
N GLU A 138 2.94 -0.57 10.47
CA GLU A 138 4.10 0.31 10.62
C GLU A 138 3.68 1.72 11.00
N TYR A 139 2.60 2.22 10.40
CA TYR A 139 2.07 3.53 10.77
C TYR A 139 1.65 3.54 12.24
N GLN A 140 0.89 2.53 12.65
CA GLN A 140 0.46 2.42 14.05
C GLN A 140 1.66 2.39 15.00
N ARG A 141 2.64 1.56 14.69
CA ARG A 141 3.81 1.36 15.55
C ARG A 141 4.63 2.63 15.68
N LEU A 142 4.79 3.37 14.60
CA LEU A 142 5.70 4.52 14.56
C LEU A 142 5.04 5.82 15.03
N PHE A 143 3.74 5.98 14.83
CA PHE A 143 3.05 7.24 15.11
C PHE A 143 2.05 7.17 16.25
N LEU A 144 1.46 6.01 16.55
CA LEU A 144 0.34 5.90 17.49
C LEU A 144 0.68 5.08 18.74
N LYS A 145 1.87 4.67 18.89
CA LYS A 145 2.24 3.93 20.09
C LYS A 145 2.02 4.77 21.30
N TYR A 146 1.53 4.44 22.09
CA TYR A 146 1.28 4.96 23.06
C TYR A 146 1.48 4.32 24.02
N ASN A 147 1.43 4.67 23.87
CA ASN A 147 1.42 4.36 24.45
C ASN A 147 1.09 3.80 25.23
N PRO A 148 1.48 3.66 25.62
CA PRO A 148 0.93 3.11 26.04
C PRO A 148 0.47 2.90 26.99
N VAL A 149 0.30 3.40 27.10
CA VAL A 149 -0.37 3.21 27.77
C VAL A 149 -1.20 3.26 28.13
N PHE A 150 -1.49 3.56 27.74
CA PHE A 150 -2.57 3.55 27.85
C PHE A 150 -2.90 3.06 28.60
N PRO A 151 -2.47 3.33 28.95
CA PRO A 151 -2.61 3.05 29.38
C PRO A 151 -2.58 2.88 30.02
N VAL A 152 -2.53 3.21 30.08
CA VAL A 152 -2.71 2.83 30.49
C VAL A 152 -2.86 2.52 31.13
N LEU A 153 -2.91 2.67 30.95
CA LEU A 153 -3.38 2.36 31.44
C LEU A 153 -2.95 1.87 32.39
N LYS A 154 -2.48 1.92 32.63
CA LYS A 154 -2.20 1.58 33.32
C LYS A 154 -2.21 1.51 34.25
N ASN A 155 -2.15 1.81 34.33
CA ASN A 155 -2.40 1.84 35.06
C ASN A 155 -2.57 1.72 35.60
#